data_72382b453f1cddfba3cef3a80f40fd07
#
_entry.id   72382b453f1cddfba3cef3a80f40fd07
#
_cell.length_a   1.000
_cell.length_b   1.000
_cell.length_c   1.000
_cell.angle_alpha   90.00
_cell.angle_beta   90.00
_cell.angle_gamma   90.00
#
_symmetry.space_group_name_H-M   'P 1'
#
loop_
_entity.id
_entity.type
_entity.pdbx_description
1 polymer ?
#
loop_
_entity_poly.entity_id
_entity_poly.type
_entity_poly.pdbx_seq_one_letter_code
_entity_poly.pdbx_strand_id
1 'polypeptide(L)'
;MVRKIKDNSVSIGSDHRGVALKNYVYDYMIPNTDEEPTKFNISVMQDVGVYDSKKAIDYPDIVAKVAMDLEYQSHGILICGSGHGVTMAANRYPHIRAANCRTTKDVKLARKHNNINVLCMGADFVSKDEAWKMIRAFFTTDFE
;
A
#
# COMPACT_ATOMS: atom_id res chain seq x y z
N MET A 1 -26.25 5.78 16.38
CA MET A 1 -24.91 6.35 16.22
C MET A 1 -24.43 6.04 14.81
N VAL A 2 -24.38 7.04 13.95
CA VAL A 2 -23.81 6.84 12.60
C VAL A 2 -22.32 6.68 12.78
N ARG A 3 -21.75 5.50 12.47
CA ARG A 3 -20.30 5.33 12.36
C ARG A 3 -19.82 6.36 11.33
N LYS A 4 -19.06 7.35 11.78
CA LYS A 4 -18.34 8.22 10.85
C LYS A 4 -17.47 7.32 9.99
N ILE A 5 -17.80 7.23 8.69
CA ILE A 5 -16.96 6.53 7.74
C ILE A 5 -15.64 7.27 7.77
N LYS A 6 -14.60 6.59 8.22
CA LYS A 6 -13.28 7.18 8.35
C LYS A 6 -12.71 7.39 6.96
N ASP A 7 -12.45 8.63 6.59
CA ASP A 7 -11.79 8.91 5.32
C ASP A 7 -10.39 8.29 5.35
N ASN A 8 -10.08 7.47 4.33
CA ASN A 8 -8.78 6.90 4.14
C ASN A 8 -7.95 7.79 3.22
N SER A 9 -6.69 7.91 3.53
CA SER A 9 -5.68 8.54 2.68
C SER A 9 -4.54 7.56 2.45
N VAL A 10 -3.95 7.57 1.26
CA VAL A 10 -2.99 6.56 0.82
C VAL A 10 -1.77 7.21 0.19
N SER A 11 -0.59 6.81 0.63
CA SER A 11 0.68 7.06 -0.05
C SER A 11 1.20 5.74 -0.61
N ILE A 12 1.50 5.70 -1.90
CA ILE A 12 2.02 4.51 -2.58
C ILE A 12 3.36 4.81 -3.24
N GLY A 13 4.30 3.89 -3.10
CA GLY A 13 5.60 3.98 -3.73
C GLY A 13 6.18 2.62 -4.08
N SER A 14 7.09 2.61 -5.03
CA SER A 14 7.86 1.42 -5.42
C SER A 14 9.27 1.79 -5.87
N ASP A 15 10.17 0.79 -5.87
CA ASP A 15 11.39 0.89 -6.64
C ASP A 15 11.12 0.62 -8.14
N HIS A 16 12.19 0.59 -8.95
CA HIS A 16 12.07 0.37 -10.41
C HIS A 16 11.45 -1.00 -10.76
N ARG A 17 11.58 -2.02 -9.91
CA ARG A 17 11.02 -3.36 -10.15
C ARG A 17 9.52 -3.42 -9.87
N GLY A 18 9.01 -2.53 -9.05
CA GLY A 18 7.60 -2.51 -8.64
C GLY A 18 6.71 -1.59 -9.45
N VAL A 19 7.22 -0.87 -10.45
CA VAL A 19 6.47 0.18 -11.16
C VAL A 19 5.18 -0.35 -11.81
N ALA A 20 5.25 -1.47 -12.52
CA ALA A 20 4.09 -2.03 -13.21
C ALA A 20 2.99 -2.44 -12.21
N LEU A 21 3.36 -3.11 -11.13
CA LEU A 21 2.40 -3.50 -10.09
C LEU A 21 1.85 -2.28 -9.34
N LYS A 22 2.70 -1.29 -9.05
CA LYS A 22 2.28 -0.03 -8.43
C LYS A 22 1.22 0.68 -9.26
N ASN A 23 1.44 0.81 -10.55
CA ASN A 23 0.50 1.46 -11.46
C ASN A 23 -0.83 0.71 -11.52
N TYR A 24 -0.79 -0.60 -11.59
CA TYR A 24 -1.99 -1.42 -11.57
C TYR A 24 -2.81 -1.24 -10.28
N VAL A 25 -2.14 -1.28 -9.12
CA VAL A 25 -2.77 -1.10 -7.81
C VAL A 25 -3.33 0.31 -7.66
N TYR A 26 -2.58 1.31 -8.10
CA TYR A 26 -3.02 2.70 -8.08
C TYR A 26 -4.30 2.89 -8.90
N ASP A 27 -4.32 2.41 -10.13
CA ASP A 27 -5.48 2.52 -11.03
C ASP A 27 -6.70 1.77 -10.46
N TYR A 28 -6.48 0.64 -9.80
CA TYR A 28 -7.54 -0.11 -9.13
C TYR A 28 -8.20 0.68 -7.99
N MET A 29 -7.41 1.47 -7.26
CA MET A 29 -7.92 2.26 -6.12
C MET A 29 -8.60 3.56 -6.54
N ILE A 30 -8.27 4.10 -7.72
CA ILE A 30 -8.91 5.32 -8.24
C ILE A 30 -10.39 5.02 -8.54
N PRO A 31 -11.33 5.86 -8.08
CA PRO A 31 -12.72 5.70 -8.43
C PRO A 31 -12.96 5.91 -9.93
N ASN A 32 -13.74 5.04 -10.54
CA ASN A 32 -14.34 5.33 -11.83
C ASN A 32 -15.27 6.52 -11.64
N THR A 33 -15.07 7.56 -12.42
CA THR A 33 -15.71 8.87 -12.27
C THR A 33 -17.24 8.87 -12.37
N ASP A 34 -17.85 7.76 -12.81
CA ASP A 34 -19.28 7.67 -13.08
C ASP A 34 -20.07 6.78 -12.11
N GLU A 35 -19.42 6.04 -11.23
CA GLU A 35 -20.08 5.09 -10.33
C GLU A 35 -19.43 5.10 -8.94
N GLU A 36 -20.13 5.67 -7.97
CA GLU A 36 -19.85 5.58 -6.54
C GLU A 36 -18.68 6.40 -5.99
N PRO A 37 -18.80 6.86 -4.75
CA PRO A 37 -17.69 7.46 -4.03
C PRO A 37 -16.52 6.49 -3.97
N THR A 38 -15.33 7.01 -3.91
CA THR A 38 -14.03 6.33 -3.91
C THR A 38 -14.07 4.92 -3.32
N LYS A 39 -13.61 3.91 -4.06
CA LYS A 39 -13.40 2.57 -3.49
C LYS A 39 -12.70 2.71 -2.15
N PHE A 40 -13.20 2.03 -1.12
CA PHE A 40 -12.64 2.05 0.23
C PHE A 40 -12.62 3.43 0.90
N ASN A 41 -13.44 4.37 0.42
CA ASN A 41 -13.54 5.71 0.99
C ASN A 41 -12.19 6.45 1.04
N ILE A 42 -11.43 6.37 -0.05
CA ILE A 42 -10.14 7.05 -0.17
C ILE A 42 -10.37 8.49 -0.65
N SER A 43 -9.99 9.46 0.18
CA SER A 43 -10.13 10.89 -0.12
C SER A 43 -8.86 11.52 -0.71
N VAL A 44 -7.70 10.95 -0.40
CA VAL A 44 -6.39 11.42 -0.88
C VAL A 44 -5.56 10.22 -1.31
N MET A 45 -5.01 10.31 -2.52
CA MET A 45 -4.04 9.33 -3.03
C MET A 45 -2.81 10.08 -3.52
N GLN A 46 -1.63 9.61 -3.10
CA GLN A 46 -0.37 10.16 -3.53
C GLN A 46 0.57 9.05 -4.00
N ASP A 47 1.00 9.15 -5.26
CA ASP A 47 2.04 8.30 -5.83
C ASP A 47 3.39 9.03 -5.72
N VAL A 48 4.26 8.52 -4.85
CA VAL A 48 5.57 9.12 -4.60
C VAL A 48 6.67 8.59 -5.53
N GLY A 49 6.32 7.75 -6.49
CA GLY A 49 7.23 7.17 -7.48
C GLY A 49 7.70 5.76 -7.07
N VAL A 50 8.61 5.17 -7.76
CA VAL A 50 9.29 5.61 -8.99
C VAL A 50 8.33 5.51 -10.19
N TYR A 51 8.58 6.30 -11.22
CA TYR A 51 7.70 6.33 -12.41
C TYR A 51 8.31 5.63 -13.62
N ASP A 52 9.63 5.42 -13.61
CA ASP A 52 10.39 4.81 -14.71
C ASP A 52 11.05 3.51 -14.24
N SER A 53 10.62 2.39 -14.82
CA SER A 53 11.16 1.06 -14.53
C SER A 53 12.59 0.84 -15.01
N LYS A 54 13.10 1.70 -15.90
CA LYS A 54 14.45 1.61 -16.47
C LYS A 54 15.48 2.31 -15.59
N LYS A 55 15.07 3.16 -14.68
CA LYS A 55 15.95 3.93 -13.81
C LYS A 55 16.04 3.25 -12.45
N ALA A 56 17.20 2.68 -12.14
CA ALA A 56 17.42 2.08 -10.82
C ALA A 56 17.36 3.14 -9.72
N ILE A 57 16.52 2.90 -8.73
CA ILE A 57 16.41 3.73 -7.53
C ILE A 57 16.37 2.81 -6.31
N ASP A 58 17.11 3.19 -5.29
CA ASP A 58 17.17 2.45 -4.05
C ASP A 58 15.85 2.56 -3.27
N TYR A 59 15.32 1.42 -2.88
CA TYR A 59 14.04 1.37 -2.17
C TYR A 59 13.99 2.17 -0.85
N PRO A 60 15.10 2.34 -0.08
CA PRO A 60 15.03 3.15 1.15
C PRO A 60 14.62 4.60 0.91
N ASP A 61 14.97 5.19 -0.23
CA ASP A 61 14.58 6.56 -0.57
C ASP A 61 13.08 6.69 -0.81
N ILE A 62 12.48 5.69 -1.45
CA ILE A 62 11.03 5.64 -1.66
C ILE A 62 10.30 5.41 -0.33
N VAL A 63 10.81 4.53 0.50
CA VAL A 63 10.25 4.27 1.84
C VAL A 63 10.23 5.55 2.68
N ALA A 64 11.30 6.35 2.63
CA ALA A 64 11.37 7.61 3.35
C ALA A 64 10.26 8.59 2.94
N LYS A 65 9.92 8.65 1.64
CA LYS A 65 8.84 9.50 1.14
C LYS A 65 7.47 9.05 1.66
N VAL A 66 7.19 7.76 1.62
CA VAL A 66 5.94 7.19 2.16
C VAL A 66 5.87 7.41 3.68
N ALA A 67 6.97 7.19 4.39
CA ALA A 67 7.03 7.41 5.84
C ALA A 67 6.74 8.86 6.23
N MET A 68 7.24 9.82 5.45
CA MET A 68 6.96 11.24 5.66
C MET A 68 5.46 11.55 5.44
N ASP A 69 4.86 10.99 4.41
CA ASP A 69 3.43 11.17 4.13
C ASP A 69 2.55 10.55 5.24
N LEU A 70 2.97 9.44 5.84
CA LEU A 70 2.19 8.77 6.87
C LEU A 70 2.16 9.50 8.23
N GLU A 71 2.86 10.59 8.38
CA GLU A 71 2.62 11.52 9.49
C GLU A 71 1.23 12.18 9.38
N TYR A 72 0.69 12.28 8.17
CA TYR A 72 -0.58 12.93 7.86
C TYR A 72 -1.60 12.00 7.21
N GLN A 73 -1.15 10.95 6.54
CA GLN A 73 -2.01 9.99 5.84
C GLN A 73 -2.18 8.69 6.64
N SER A 74 -3.28 7.98 6.37
CA SER A 74 -3.68 6.82 7.18
C SER A 74 -3.01 5.52 6.75
N HIS A 75 -2.69 5.35 5.47
CA HIS A 75 -2.26 4.09 4.88
C HIS A 75 -1.11 4.28 3.90
N GLY A 76 -0.22 3.29 3.85
CA GLY A 76 0.84 3.21 2.87
C GLY A 76 0.84 1.88 2.12
N ILE A 77 1.32 1.92 0.88
CA ILE A 77 1.56 0.74 0.05
C ILE A 77 2.96 0.87 -0.53
N LEU A 78 3.78 -0.16 -0.33
CA LEU A 78 5.17 -0.20 -0.79
C LEU A 78 5.44 -1.47 -1.58
N ILE A 79 6.07 -1.32 -2.73
CA ILE A 79 6.36 -2.43 -3.64
C ILE A 79 7.82 -2.40 -4.07
N CYS A 80 8.50 -3.54 -3.94
CA CYS A 80 9.80 -3.77 -4.55
C CYS A 80 9.81 -5.16 -5.20
N GLY A 81 10.97 -5.70 -5.52
CA GLY A 81 11.04 -7.02 -6.15
C GLY A 81 10.55 -8.14 -5.26
N SER A 82 11.02 -8.23 -4.03
CA SER A 82 10.65 -9.27 -3.07
C SER A 82 9.66 -8.83 -2.00
N GLY A 83 9.53 -7.53 -1.76
CA GLY A 83 8.78 -6.97 -0.65
C GLY A 83 9.56 -6.91 0.67
N HIS A 84 10.68 -7.60 0.78
CA HIS A 84 11.45 -7.66 2.03
C HIS A 84 12.15 -6.34 2.37
N GLY A 85 12.85 -5.75 1.42
CA GLY A 85 13.60 -4.51 1.66
C GLY A 85 12.71 -3.35 2.07
N VAL A 86 11.61 -3.14 1.37
CA VAL A 86 10.66 -2.06 1.70
C VAL A 86 10.00 -2.29 3.06
N THR A 87 9.74 -3.54 3.44
CA THR A 87 9.17 -3.87 4.75
C THR A 87 10.15 -3.58 5.88
N MET A 88 11.40 -4.02 5.73
CA MET A 88 12.44 -3.76 6.74
C MET A 88 12.70 -2.27 6.91
N ALA A 89 12.83 -1.53 5.82
CA ALA A 89 13.04 -0.09 5.86
C ALA A 89 11.85 0.66 6.46
N ALA A 90 10.64 0.29 6.10
CA ALA A 90 9.42 0.92 6.62
C ALA A 90 9.28 0.74 8.14
N ASN A 91 9.57 -0.44 8.67
CA ASN A 91 9.47 -0.72 10.11
C ASN A 91 10.54 -0.05 10.97
N ARG A 92 11.52 0.62 10.36
CA ARG A 92 12.45 1.48 11.10
C ARG A 92 11.81 2.78 11.58
N TYR A 93 10.68 3.16 11.03
CA TYR A 93 9.93 4.35 11.42
C TYR A 93 8.91 4.00 12.50
N PRO A 94 8.91 4.71 13.66
CA PRO A 94 8.10 4.31 14.82
C PRO A 94 6.59 4.37 14.59
N HIS A 95 6.12 5.17 13.63
CA HIS A 95 4.70 5.31 13.30
C HIS A 95 4.22 4.31 12.24
N ILE A 96 5.13 3.48 11.71
CA ILE A 96 4.81 2.50 10.67
C ILE A 96 4.74 1.09 11.25
N ARG A 97 3.68 0.39 10.85
CA ARG A 97 3.46 -1.04 11.08
C ARG A 97 3.30 -1.70 9.71
N ALA A 98 4.40 -2.16 9.16
CA ALA A 98 4.46 -2.74 7.81
C ALA A 98 4.56 -4.26 7.86
N ALA A 99 3.87 -4.92 6.93
CA ALA A 99 3.99 -6.35 6.72
C ALA A 99 4.18 -6.67 5.23
N ASN A 100 5.09 -7.60 4.94
CA ASN A 100 5.27 -8.17 3.60
C ASN A 100 4.28 -9.31 3.41
N CYS A 101 3.30 -9.11 2.54
CA CYS A 101 2.24 -10.07 2.30
C CYS A 101 2.30 -10.60 0.86
N ARG A 102 2.05 -11.89 0.70
CA ARG A 102 2.01 -12.56 -0.61
C ARG A 102 0.60 -13.00 -1.01
N THR A 103 -0.31 -13.08 -0.04
CA THR A 103 -1.67 -13.57 -0.25
C THR A 103 -2.67 -12.68 0.47
N THR A 104 -3.93 -12.78 0.05
CA THR A 104 -5.05 -12.13 0.75
C THR A 104 -5.15 -12.59 2.20
N LYS A 105 -4.87 -13.87 2.46
CA LYS A 105 -4.88 -14.43 3.83
C LYS A 105 -3.83 -13.75 4.71
N ASP A 106 -2.61 -13.55 4.19
CA ASP A 106 -1.56 -12.83 4.93
C ASP A 106 -2.01 -11.43 5.33
N VAL A 107 -2.61 -10.70 4.40
CA VAL A 107 -3.11 -9.34 4.65
C VAL A 107 -4.18 -9.34 5.75
N LYS A 108 -5.13 -10.25 5.68
CA LYS A 108 -6.18 -10.37 6.71
C LYS A 108 -5.59 -10.64 8.09
N LEU A 109 -4.63 -11.54 8.20
CA LEU A 109 -3.96 -11.85 9.46
C LEU A 109 -3.16 -10.65 9.98
N ALA A 110 -2.41 -9.99 9.12
CA ALA A 110 -1.62 -8.82 9.48
C ALA A 110 -2.51 -7.64 9.93
N ARG A 111 -3.68 -7.46 9.31
CA ARG A 111 -4.65 -6.47 9.76
C ARG A 111 -5.28 -6.85 11.11
N LYS A 112 -5.80 -8.06 11.23
CA LYS A 112 -6.50 -8.52 12.44
C LYS A 112 -5.63 -8.49 13.67
N HIS A 113 -4.42 -9.00 13.58
CA HIS A 113 -3.56 -9.24 14.74
C HIS A 113 -2.49 -8.18 14.95
N ASN A 114 -2.05 -7.51 13.90
CA ASN A 114 -0.92 -6.58 13.98
C ASN A 114 -1.29 -5.14 13.63
N ASN A 115 -2.52 -4.88 13.19
CA ASN A 115 -3.00 -3.54 12.85
C ASN A 115 -2.04 -2.80 11.91
N ILE A 116 -1.63 -3.45 10.83
CA ILE A 116 -0.70 -2.83 9.88
C ILE A 116 -1.33 -1.58 9.24
N ASN A 117 -0.54 -0.54 9.06
CA ASN A 117 -0.91 0.64 8.29
C ASN A 117 -0.14 0.77 6.97
N VAL A 118 0.83 -0.13 6.73
CA VAL A 118 1.57 -0.22 5.47
C VAL A 118 1.54 -1.65 4.97
N LEU A 119 1.02 -1.82 3.75
CA LEU A 119 1.06 -3.08 3.03
C LEU A 119 2.27 -3.09 2.09
N CYS A 120 3.15 -4.07 2.26
CA CYS A 120 4.28 -4.29 1.36
C CYS A 120 4.05 -5.53 0.49
N MET A 121 4.45 -5.43 -0.76
CA MET A 121 4.33 -6.52 -1.74
C MET A 121 5.61 -6.65 -2.57
N GLY A 122 5.90 -7.87 -2.98
CA GLY A 122 6.96 -8.17 -3.92
C GLY A 122 6.41 -8.39 -5.33
N ALA A 123 6.83 -7.59 -6.31
CA ALA A 123 6.37 -7.71 -7.70
C ALA A 123 6.72 -9.06 -8.33
N ASP A 124 7.78 -9.73 -7.84
CA ASP A 124 8.18 -11.05 -8.31
C ASP A 124 7.26 -12.19 -7.79
N PHE A 125 6.46 -11.93 -6.76
CA PHE A 125 5.69 -12.96 -6.06
C PHE A 125 4.18 -12.72 -6.08
N VAL A 126 3.74 -11.51 -6.36
CA VAL A 126 2.32 -11.14 -6.30
C VAL A 126 1.83 -10.83 -7.71
N SER A 127 0.86 -11.59 -8.19
CA SER A 127 0.19 -11.32 -9.46
C SER A 127 -0.77 -10.14 -9.34
N LYS A 128 -1.14 -9.55 -10.48
CA LYS A 128 -2.17 -8.51 -10.53
C LYS A 128 -3.50 -8.99 -9.96
N ASP A 129 -3.89 -10.22 -10.27
CA ASP A 129 -5.14 -10.83 -9.79
C ASP A 129 -5.15 -11.00 -8.26
N GLU A 130 -4.03 -11.33 -7.66
CA GLU A 130 -3.93 -11.42 -6.20
C GLU A 130 -3.83 -10.03 -5.57
N ALA A 131 -3.12 -9.11 -6.21
CA ALA A 131 -2.87 -7.78 -5.66
C ALA A 131 -4.17 -7.01 -5.36
N TRP A 132 -5.13 -6.98 -6.28
CA TRP A 132 -6.38 -6.25 -6.02
C TRP A 132 -7.19 -6.84 -4.85
N LYS A 133 -7.14 -8.16 -4.68
CA LYS A 133 -7.78 -8.83 -3.54
C LYS A 133 -7.08 -8.50 -2.24
N MET A 134 -5.76 -8.40 -2.26
CA MET A 134 -4.95 -7.99 -1.11
C MET A 134 -5.24 -6.54 -0.71
N ILE A 135 -5.32 -5.64 -1.67
CA ILE A 135 -5.69 -4.23 -1.43
C ILE A 135 -7.08 -4.14 -0.81
N ARG A 136 -8.04 -4.87 -1.35
CA ARG A 136 -9.40 -4.91 -0.78
C ARG A 136 -9.38 -5.39 0.66
N ALA A 137 -8.66 -6.46 0.96
CA ALA A 137 -8.53 -6.97 2.32
C ALA A 137 -7.86 -5.97 3.26
N PHE A 138 -6.88 -5.23 2.77
CA PHE A 138 -6.17 -4.20 3.54
C PHE A 138 -7.08 -3.09 4.04
N PHE A 139 -8.01 -2.63 3.21
CA PHE A 139 -8.95 -1.58 3.58
C PHE A 139 -10.21 -2.06 4.28
N THR A 140 -10.58 -3.33 4.16
CA THR A 140 -11.86 -3.85 4.66
C THR A 140 -11.74 -4.77 5.87
N THR A 141 -10.53 -5.12 6.31
CA THR A 141 -10.31 -5.98 7.47
C THR A 141 -10.02 -5.14 8.70
N ASP A 142 -10.86 -5.24 9.72
CA ASP A 142 -10.70 -4.52 10.98
C ASP A 142 -9.64 -5.16 11.87
N PHE A 143 -9.03 -4.34 12.72
CA PHE A 143 -8.16 -4.80 13.81
C PHE A 143 -9.03 -5.35 14.94
N GLU A 144 -8.63 -6.50 15.45
CA GLU A 144 -9.30 -7.19 16.57
C GLU A 144 -8.50 -7.08 17.88
#